data_ec0632a445e2305b0df43c60b27de7f9
#
_entry.id   ec0632a445e2305b0df43c60b27de7f9
#
_cell.length_a   1.000
_cell.length_b   1.000
_cell.length_c   1.000
_cell.angle_alpha   90.00
_cell.angle_beta   90.00
_cell.angle_gamma   90.00
#
_symmetry.space_group_name_H-M   'P 1'
#
loop_
_entity.id
_entity.type
_entity.pdbx_description
1 polymer ?
#
loop_
_entity_poly.entity_id
_entity_poly.type
_entity_poly.pdbx_seq_one_letter_code
_entity_poly.pdbx_strand_id
1 'polypeptide(L)'
;MKTSRILALALVLGVLATGLTGLINTTPEGLLGAIHYGYPLPWLYQIVYIGMPIEVDWAMLLLDIAIWSVIIAIVLMLLQYALKR
;
A
#
# COMPACT_ATOMS: atom_id res chain seq x y z
N MET A 1 24.88 0.84 -4.91
CA MET A 1 24.08 0.45 -3.73
C MET A 1 23.89 -1.06 -3.74
N LYS A 2 24.06 -1.71 -2.59
CA LYS A 2 23.87 -3.16 -2.49
C LYS A 2 22.40 -3.52 -2.62
N THR A 3 22.12 -4.69 -3.21
CA THR A 3 20.75 -5.19 -3.38
C THR A 3 19.98 -5.23 -2.05
N SER A 4 20.66 -5.64 -0.97
CA SER A 4 20.03 -5.69 0.35
C SER A 4 19.54 -4.32 0.82
N ARG A 5 20.27 -3.25 0.53
CA ARG A 5 19.85 -1.88 0.86
C ARG A 5 18.66 -1.45 0.01
N ILE A 6 18.66 -1.82 -1.28
CA ILE A 6 17.53 -1.53 -2.16
C ILE A 6 16.28 -2.20 -1.65
N LEU A 7 16.37 -3.47 -1.28
CA LEU A 7 15.23 -4.22 -0.76
C LEU A 7 14.73 -3.63 0.57
N ALA A 8 15.65 -3.25 1.46
CA ALA A 8 15.28 -2.64 2.74
C ALA A 8 14.57 -1.30 2.53
N LEU A 9 15.13 -0.45 1.66
CA LEU A 9 14.50 0.83 1.35
C LEU A 9 13.16 0.65 0.66
N ALA A 10 13.07 -0.32 -0.25
CA ALA A 10 11.83 -0.61 -0.95
C ALA A 10 10.74 -1.05 0.04
N LEU A 11 11.09 -1.88 1.02
CA LEU A 11 10.14 -2.32 2.03
C LEU A 11 9.66 -1.14 2.89
N VAL A 12 10.59 -0.31 3.37
CA VAL A 12 10.24 0.86 4.19
C VAL A 12 9.35 1.82 3.40
N LEU A 13 9.74 2.15 2.18
CA LEU A 13 8.96 3.05 1.33
C LEU A 13 7.63 2.43 0.92
N GLY A 14 7.60 1.11 0.72
CA GLY A 14 6.37 0.38 0.44
C GLY A 14 5.37 0.45 1.58
N VAL A 15 5.84 0.31 2.81
CA VAL A 15 4.98 0.47 4.00
C VAL A 15 4.45 1.90 4.09
N LEU A 16 5.30 2.89 3.86
CA LEU A 16 4.89 4.29 3.87
C LEU A 16 3.86 4.58 2.77
N ALA A 17 4.10 4.08 1.56
CA ALA A 17 3.17 4.26 0.45
C ALA A 17 1.82 3.61 0.77
N THR A 18 1.83 2.40 1.31
CA THR A 18 0.61 1.71 1.72
C THR A 18 -0.16 2.51 2.77
N GLY A 19 0.54 3.05 3.76
CA GLY A 19 -0.08 3.90 4.77
C GLY A 19 -0.70 5.14 4.19
N LEU A 20 0.00 5.80 3.25
CA LEU A 20 -0.52 7.00 2.58
C LEU A 20 -1.75 6.69 1.73
N THR A 21 -1.76 5.53 1.04
CA THR A 21 -2.94 5.14 0.25
C THR A 21 -4.14 4.81 1.13
N GLY A 22 -3.94 4.57 2.41
CA GLY A 22 -5.03 4.41 3.35
C GLY A 22 -5.89 5.65 3.52
N LEU A 23 -5.43 6.81 3.04
CA LEU A 23 -6.22 8.04 3.01
C LEU A 23 -7.11 8.16 1.77
N ILE A 24 -6.93 7.24 0.80
CA ILE A 24 -7.68 7.26 -0.46
C ILE A 24 -8.93 6.40 -0.30
N ASN A 25 -10.08 7.02 -0.58
CA ASN A 25 -11.36 6.31 -0.58
C ASN A 25 -11.49 5.50 -1.87
N THR A 26 -11.47 4.16 -1.73
CA THR A 26 -11.59 3.24 -2.86
C THR A 26 -12.90 2.44 -2.82
N THR A 27 -13.89 2.98 -2.15
CA THR A 27 -15.20 2.32 -2.04
C THR A 27 -15.82 2.14 -3.43
N PRO A 28 -16.23 0.91 -3.81
CA PRO A 28 -16.95 0.71 -5.06
C PRO A 28 -18.26 1.46 -5.10
N GLU A 29 -18.66 1.93 -6.29
CA GLU A 29 -19.94 2.60 -6.46
C GLU A 29 -21.09 1.67 -6.09
N GLY A 30 -22.06 2.22 -5.38
CA GLY A 30 -23.25 1.45 -4.97
C GLY A 30 -23.04 0.58 -3.76
N LEU A 31 -21.83 0.48 -3.21
CA LEU A 31 -21.59 -0.27 -1.99
C LEU A 31 -22.09 0.53 -0.79
N LEU A 32 -23.02 -0.06 -0.04
CA LEU A 32 -23.55 0.54 1.17
C LEU A 32 -23.07 -0.23 2.40
N GLY A 33 -22.88 0.46 3.50
CA GLY A 33 -22.56 -0.16 4.79
C GLY A 33 -21.12 -0.15 5.19
N ALA A 34 -20.19 0.10 4.26
CA ALA A 34 -18.76 0.21 4.59
C ALA A 34 -18.05 1.13 3.62
N ILE A 35 -17.12 1.92 4.15
CA ILE A 35 -16.25 2.76 3.35
C ILE A 35 -14.89 2.09 3.29
N HIS A 36 -14.33 1.93 2.08
CA HIS A 36 -13.06 1.27 1.86
C HIS A 36 -11.97 2.29 1.60
N TYR A 37 -10.79 2.05 2.16
CA TYR A 37 -9.61 2.87 1.96
C TYR A 37 -8.42 1.99 1.61
N GLY A 38 -7.52 2.53 0.80
CA GLY A 38 -6.31 1.84 0.37
C GLY A 38 -6.25 1.64 -1.12
N TYR A 39 -5.04 1.59 -1.66
CA TYR A 39 -4.80 1.43 -3.10
C TYR A 39 -3.50 0.64 -3.31
N PRO A 40 -3.43 -0.26 -4.27
CA PRO A 40 -4.47 -0.64 -5.24
C PRO A 40 -5.59 -1.51 -4.67
N LEU A 41 -5.38 -2.10 -3.48
CA LEU A 41 -6.38 -2.93 -2.84
C LEU A 41 -6.89 -2.25 -1.57
N PRO A 42 -8.21 -2.27 -1.31
CA PRO A 42 -8.73 -1.71 -0.08
C PRO A 42 -8.35 -2.61 1.10
N TRP A 43 -7.63 -2.05 2.07
CA TRP A 43 -7.22 -2.79 3.26
C TRP A 43 -7.80 -2.23 4.55
N LEU A 44 -8.44 -1.06 4.49
CA LEU A 44 -9.04 -0.42 5.65
C LEU A 44 -10.53 -0.25 5.39
N TYR A 45 -11.36 -0.71 6.32
CA TYR A 45 -12.80 -0.59 6.23
C TYR A 45 -13.34 0.22 7.39
N GLN A 46 -14.22 1.17 7.10
CA GLN A 46 -15.00 1.88 8.11
C GLN A 46 -16.47 1.48 7.94
N ILE A 47 -17.00 0.73 8.92
CA ILE A 47 -18.37 0.30 8.89
C ILE A 47 -19.27 1.48 9.28
N VAL A 48 -20.32 1.72 8.49
CA VAL A 48 -21.14 2.93 8.62
C VAL A 48 -22.09 2.86 9.82
N TYR A 49 -22.27 1.71 10.45
CA TYR A 49 -23.15 1.57 11.61
C TYR A 49 -22.55 2.22 12.85
N ILE A 50 -23.42 2.86 13.65
CA ILE A 50 -23.02 3.50 14.90
C ILE A 50 -22.44 2.46 15.86
N GLY A 51 -21.28 2.79 16.45
CA GLY A 51 -20.63 1.93 17.43
C GLY A 51 -19.75 0.83 16.85
N MET A 52 -19.67 0.70 15.53
CA MET A 52 -18.79 -0.30 14.91
C MET A 52 -17.37 0.26 14.71
N PRO A 53 -16.34 -0.54 15.07
CA PRO A 53 -14.97 -0.09 14.90
C PRO A 53 -14.52 -0.10 13.44
N ILE A 54 -13.43 0.61 13.17
CA ILE A 54 -12.72 0.50 11.90
C ILE A 54 -12.06 -0.88 11.86
N GLU A 55 -12.25 -1.61 10.76
CA GLU A 55 -11.63 -2.91 10.56
C GLU A 55 -10.51 -2.83 9.54
N VAL A 56 -9.46 -3.62 9.77
CA VAL A 56 -8.32 -3.73 8.86
C VAL A 56 -8.34 -5.13 8.25
N ASP A 57 -8.29 -5.18 6.92
CA ASP A 57 -8.09 -6.45 6.21
C ASP A 57 -6.59 -6.70 6.12
N TRP A 58 -6.07 -7.52 7.03
CA TRP A 58 -4.64 -7.77 7.13
C TRP A 58 -4.07 -8.42 5.86
N ALA A 59 -4.84 -9.29 5.21
CA ALA A 59 -4.40 -9.92 3.96
C ALA A 59 -4.22 -8.88 2.87
N MET A 60 -5.18 -7.97 2.69
CA MET A 60 -5.10 -6.91 1.69
C MET A 60 -4.00 -5.90 2.02
N LEU A 61 -3.82 -5.59 3.31
CA LEU A 61 -2.75 -4.72 3.76
C LEU A 61 -1.38 -5.30 3.40
N LEU A 62 -1.15 -6.58 3.68
CA LEU A 62 0.11 -7.23 3.35
C LEU A 62 0.34 -7.30 1.84
N LEU A 63 -0.71 -7.55 1.07
CA LEU A 63 -0.63 -7.55 -0.39
C LEU A 63 -0.27 -6.16 -0.92
N ASP A 64 -0.86 -5.11 -0.39
CA ASP A 64 -0.52 -3.74 -0.79
C ASP A 64 0.93 -3.39 -0.46
N ILE A 65 1.40 -3.77 0.72
CA ILE A 65 2.80 -3.57 1.09
C ILE A 65 3.71 -4.28 0.11
N ALA A 66 3.39 -5.53 -0.26
CA ALA A 66 4.17 -6.29 -1.22
C ALA A 66 4.17 -5.62 -2.60
N ILE A 67 3.01 -5.19 -3.08
CA ILE A 67 2.87 -4.53 -4.37
C ILE A 67 3.70 -3.25 -4.43
N TRP A 68 3.55 -2.37 -3.45
CA TRP A 68 4.30 -1.12 -3.40
C TRP A 68 5.80 -1.36 -3.25
N SER A 69 6.19 -2.34 -2.44
CA SER A 69 7.61 -2.68 -2.25
C SER A 69 8.24 -3.16 -3.54
N VAL A 70 7.55 -4.01 -4.30
CA VAL A 70 8.04 -4.49 -5.61
C VAL A 70 8.19 -3.33 -6.60
N ILE A 71 7.18 -2.47 -6.69
CA ILE A 71 7.22 -1.31 -7.58
C ILE A 71 8.40 -0.41 -7.25
N ILE A 72 8.59 -0.10 -5.97
CA ILE A 72 9.67 0.78 -5.52
C ILE A 72 11.03 0.12 -5.76
N ALA A 73 11.15 -1.18 -5.50
CA ALA A 73 12.38 -1.91 -5.75
C ALA A 73 12.78 -1.84 -7.24
N ILE A 74 11.82 -2.03 -8.13
CA ILE A 74 12.06 -1.94 -9.58
C ILE A 74 12.51 -0.53 -9.95
N VAL A 75 11.84 0.50 -9.44
CA VAL A 75 12.20 1.90 -9.70
C VAL A 75 13.62 2.19 -9.21
N LEU A 76 13.97 1.75 -7.99
CA LEU A 76 15.29 1.98 -7.43
C LEU A 76 16.38 1.26 -8.24
N MET A 77 16.11 0.04 -8.69
CA MET A 77 17.06 -0.70 -9.52
C MET A 77 17.28 -0.03 -10.88
N LEU A 78 16.21 0.47 -11.49
CA LEU A 78 16.31 1.20 -12.76
C LEU A 78 17.07 2.50 -12.60
N LEU A 79 16.83 3.24 -11.51
CA LEU A 79 17.57 4.46 -11.23
C LEU A 79 19.06 4.18 -11.01
N GLN A 80 19.37 3.13 -10.26
CA GLN A 80 20.75 2.74 -10.03
C GLN A 80 21.44 2.39 -11.34
N TYR A 81 20.76 1.64 -12.22
CA TYR A 81 21.30 1.29 -13.53
C TYR A 81 21.54 2.54 -14.38
N ALA A 82 20.60 3.46 -14.39
CA ALA A 82 20.72 4.70 -15.16
C ALA A 82 21.87 5.58 -14.65
N LEU A 83 22.06 5.65 -13.33
CA LEU A 83 23.12 6.46 -12.73
C LEU A 83 24.51 5.89 -12.93
N LYS A 84 24.63 4.59 -13.22
CA LYS A 84 25.92 3.95 -13.49
C LYS A 84 26.41 4.14 -14.93
N ARG A 85 25.60 4.66 -15.81
CA ARG A 85 25.97 4.93 -17.20
C ARG A 85 26.74 6.20 -17.36
#